data_d43b57d3ad85e39529a1013ebb749963
#
_entry.id   d43b57d3ad85e39529a1013ebb749963
#
_cell.length_a   1.000
_cell.length_b   1.000
_cell.length_c   1.000
_cell.angle_alpha   90.00
_cell.angle_beta   90.00
_cell.angle_gamma   90.00
#
_symmetry.space_group_name_H-M   'P 1'
#
loop_
_entity.id
_entity.type
_entity.pdbx_description
1 polymer ?
#
loop_
_entity_poly.entity_id
_entity_poly.type
_entity_poly.pdbx_seq_one_letter_code
_entity_poly.pdbx_strand_id
1 'polypeptide(L)' 'MCPEKIQAEIESLTREINEHEQEHGQDITYHKLCIKKWKLCIEHARLTEDQWRFKRYFEPDYLRKITRAEISIDYINRWG' A
#
# COMPACT_ATOMS: atom_id res chain seq x y z
N MET A 1 -5.83 -1.90 -17.31
CA MET A 1 -6.69 -2.50 -16.28
C MET A 1 -7.76 -1.49 -15.87
N CYS A 2 -8.95 -1.96 -15.59
CA CYS A 2 -10.09 -1.10 -15.28
C CYS A 2 -10.00 -0.62 -13.81
N PRO A 3 -10.26 0.68 -13.54
CA PRO A 3 -10.17 1.20 -12.18
C PRO A 3 -11.05 0.46 -11.15
N GLU A 4 -12.21 -0.02 -11.57
CA GLU A 4 -13.11 -0.76 -10.67
C GLU A 4 -12.49 -2.07 -10.19
N LYS A 5 -11.74 -2.77 -11.04
CA LYS A 5 -11.03 -3.99 -10.65
C LYS A 5 -9.93 -3.69 -9.65
N ILE A 6 -9.19 -2.62 -9.88
CA ILE A 6 -8.13 -2.20 -8.97
C ILE A 6 -8.73 -1.83 -7.62
N GLN A 7 -9.84 -1.10 -7.62
CA GLN A 7 -10.53 -0.72 -6.40
C GLN A 7 -10.99 -1.95 -5.61
N ALA A 8 -11.53 -2.96 -6.30
CA ALA A 8 -11.96 -4.20 -5.66
C ALA A 8 -10.77 -4.93 -5.01
N GLU A 9 -9.61 -4.95 -5.68
CA GLU A 9 -8.39 -5.54 -5.13
C GLU A 9 -7.90 -4.78 -3.91
N ILE A 10 -7.96 -3.44 -3.94
CA ILE A 10 -7.58 -2.60 -2.80
C ILE A 10 -8.48 -2.93 -1.59
N GLU A 11 -9.78 -3.05 -1.81
CA GLU A 11 -10.72 -3.38 -0.73
C GLU A 11 -10.44 -4.77 -0.16
N SER A 12 -10.18 -5.75 -1.02
CA SER A 12 -9.84 -7.10 -0.60
C SER A 12 -8.56 -7.13 0.22
N LEU A 13 -7.51 -6.41 -0.24
CA LEU A 13 -6.26 -6.29 0.49
C LEU A 13 -6.44 -5.59 1.82
N THR A 14 -7.27 -4.56 1.87
CA THR A 14 -7.53 -3.84 3.11
C THR A 14 -8.12 -4.77 4.17
N ARG A 15 -9.06 -5.63 3.79
CA ARG A 15 -9.61 -6.62 4.71
C ARG A 15 -8.55 -7.63 5.16
N GLU A 16 -7.75 -8.12 4.22
CA GLU A 16 -6.67 -9.06 4.52
C GLU A 16 -5.64 -8.46 5.48
N ILE A 17 -5.27 -7.20 5.26
CA ILE A 17 -4.35 -6.48 6.12
C ILE A 17 -4.91 -6.36 7.54
N ASN A 18 -6.18 -5.98 7.66
CA ASN A 18 -6.82 -5.82 8.97
C ASN A 18 -6.92 -7.16 9.73
N GLU A 19 -7.28 -8.23 9.02
CA GLU A 19 -7.35 -9.56 9.62
C GLU A 19 -5.97 -10.03 10.08
N HIS A 20 -4.95 -9.83 9.24
CA HIS A 20 -3.59 -10.21 9.59
C HIS A 20 -3.08 -9.43 10.80
N GLU A 21 -3.35 -8.12 10.85
CA GLU A 21 -2.94 -7.30 11.97
C GLU A 21 -3.56 -7.76 13.28
N GLN A 22 -4.84 -8.14 13.25
CA GLN A 22 -5.52 -8.64 14.45
C GLN A 22 -4.94 -9.94 14.96
N GLU A 23 -4.48 -10.83 14.06
CA GLU A 23 -3.95 -12.14 14.43
C GLU A 23 -2.45 -12.11 14.75
N HIS A 24 -1.69 -11.31 14.02
CA HIS A 24 -0.22 -11.36 14.06
C HIS A 24 0.45 -10.02 14.35
N GLY A 25 -0.32 -8.92 14.38
CA GLY A 25 0.24 -7.59 14.57
C GLY A 25 0.92 -7.09 13.30
N GLN A 26 1.79 -6.10 13.48
CA GLN A 26 2.47 -5.44 12.37
C GLN A 26 3.83 -6.10 12.10
N ASP A 27 3.81 -7.33 11.62
CA ASP A 27 4.99 -8.09 11.27
C ASP A 27 5.43 -7.80 9.82
N ILE A 28 6.45 -8.55 9.34
CA ILE A 28 6.95 -8.37 7.97
C ILE A 28 5.85 -8.61 6.94
N THR A 29 5.01 -9.61 7.14
CA THR A 29 3.92 -9.93 6.22
C THR A 29 2.92 -8.77 6.16
N TYR A 30 2.59 -8.18 7.31
CA TYR A 30 1.72 -6.99 7.38
C TYR A 30 2.27 -5.86 6.50
N HIS A 31 3.56 -5.55 6.66
CA HIS A 31 4.16 -4.45 5.89
C HIS A 31 4.26 -4.77 4.40
N LYS A 32 4.50 -6.02 4.03
CA LYS A 32 4.49 -6.43 2.62
C LYS A 32 3.12 -6.29 1.99
N LEU A 33 2.06 -6.64 2.72
CA LEU A 33 0.69 -6.44 2.26
C LEU A 33 0.38 -4.96 2.08
N CYS A 34 0.84 -4.12 3.00
CA CYS A 34 0.66 -2.66 2.89
C CYS A 34 1.35 -2.10 1.65
N ILE A 35 2.56 -2.55 1.35
CA ILE A 35 3.28 -2.12 0.14
C ILE A 35 2.48 -2.49 -1.11
N LYS A 36 1.97 -3.71 -1.16
CA LYS A 36 1.14 -4.16 -2.28
C LYS A 36 -0.10 -3.29 -2.44
N LYS A 37 -0.76 -2.96 -1.33
CA LYS A 37 -1.93 -2.08 -1.35
C LYS A 37 -1.59 -0.69 -1.87
N TRP A 38 -0.49 -0.09 -1.38
CA TRP A 38 -0.11 1.26 -1.81
C TRP A 38 0.28 1.30 -3.28
N LYS A 39 0.90 0.26 -3.81
CA LYS A 39 1.20 0.17 -5.24
C LYS A 39 -0.07 0.13 -6.08
N LEU A 40 -1.10 -0.59 -5.63
CA LEU A 40 -2.40 -0.59 -6.30
C LEU A 40 -3.09 0.78 -6.20
N CYS A 41 -2.94 1.46 -5.07
CA CYS A 41 -3.48 2.82 -4.90
C CYS A 41 -2.83 3.80 -5.87
N ILE A 42 -1.53 3.68 -6.09
CA ILE A 42 -0.81 4.51 -7.08
C ILE A 42 -1.40 4.28 -8.46
N GLU A 43 -1.58 3.04 -8.85
CA GLU A 43 -2.12 2.71 -10.17
C GLU A 43 -3.55 3.20 -10.33
N HIS A 44 -4.38 3.03 -9.31
CA HIS A 44 -5.76 3.53 -9.33
C HIS A 44 -5.79 5.05 -9.48
N ALA A 45 -4.98 5.76 -8.70
CA ALA A 45 -4.92 7.22 -8.78
C ALA A 45 -4.41 7.70 -10.14
N ARG A 46 -3.44 6.98 -10.72
CA ARG A 46 -2.93 7.30 -12.05
C ARG A 46 -4.02 7.23 -13.10
N LEU A 47 -4.95 6.30 -12.96
CA LEU A 47 -6.03 6.10 -13.93
C LEU A 47 -7.23 7.02 -13.70
N THR A 48 -7.44 7.49 -12.47
CA THR A 48 -8.65 8.23 -12.10
C THR A 48 -8.43 9.73 -11.87
N GLU A 49 -7.19 10.15 -11.64
CA GLU A 49 -6.88 11.54 -11.35
C GLU A 49 -6.17 12.22 -12.51
N ASP A 50 -6.21 13.56 -12.54
CA ASP A 50 -5.42 14.35 -13.49
C ASP A 50 -3.95 14.06 -13.27
N GLN A 51 -3.17 14.00 -14.36
CA GLN A 51 -1.75 13.72 -14.30
C GLN A 51 -1.02 14.70 -13.37
N TRP A 52 -1.39 15.99 -13.41
CA TRP A 52 -0.80 17.01 -12.56
C TRP A 52 -1.08 16.75 -11.09
N ARG A 53 -2.34 16.48 -10.74
CA ARG A 53 -2.74 16.20 -9.36
C ARG A 53 -2.11 14.91 -8.86
N PHE A 54 -2.09 13.89 -9.71
CA PHE A 54 -1.45 12.61 -9.36
C PHE A 54 0.01 12.81 -9.00
N LYS A 55 0.77 13.48 -9.85
CA LYS A 55 2.20 13.65 -9.64
C LYS A 55 2.52 14.56 -8.45
N ARG A 56 1.65 15.51 -8.16
CA ARG A 56 1.90 16.47 -7.08
C ARG A 56 1.42 15.99 -5.72
N TYR A 57 0.24 15.36 -5.66
CA TYR A 57 -0.41 15.04 -4.39
C TYR A 57 -0.47 13.55 -4.07
N PHE A 58 -0.72 12.71 -5.06
CA PHE A 58 -0.95 11.30 -4.81
C PHE A 58 0.32 10.45 -4.84
N GLU A 59 1.09 10.58 -5.91
CA GLU A 59 2.30 9.77 -6.07
C GLU A 59 3.30 9.97 -4.93
N PRO A 60 3.66 11.22 -4.55
CA PRO A 60 4.62 11.40 -3.46
C PRO A 60 4.12 10.86 -2.12
N ASP A 61 2.83 10.99 -1.85
CA ASP A 61 2.25 10.50 -0.60
C ASP A 61 2.31 8.98 -0.50
N TYR A 62 1.89 8.29 -1.57
CA TYR A 62 1.93 6.83 -1.60
C TYR A 62 3.36 6.28 -1.60
N LEU A 63 4.28 6.93 -2.31
CA LEU A 63 5.69 6.52 -2.30
C LEU A 63 6.30 6.65 -0.92
N ARG A 64 5.92 7.69 -0.17
CA ARG A 64 6.37 7.88 1.20
C ARG A 64 5.87 6.75 2.11
N LYS A 65 4.61 6.34 1.93
CA LYS A 65 4.03 5.23 2.70
C LYS A 65 4.73 3.90 2.39
N ILE A 66 5.06 3.67 1.12
CA ILE A 66 5.80 2.47 0.69
C ILE A 66 7.19 2.49 1.32
N THR A 67 7.88 3.61 1.27
CA THR A 67 9.21 3.74 1.86
C THR A 67 9.19 3.47 3.36
N ARG A 68 8.19 3.97 4.08
CA ARG A 68 8.04 3.71 5.52
C ARG A 68 7.85 2.21 5.79
N ALA A 69 7.04 1.54 4.99
CA ALA A 69 6.82 0.11 5.15
C ALA A 69 8.10 -0.68 4.87
N GLU A 70 8.87 -0.28 3.87
CA GLU A 70 10.16 -0.90 3.56
C GLU A 70 11.17 -0.72 4.69
N ILE A 71 11.21 0.47 5.29
CA ILE A 71 12.05 0.74 6.45
C ILE A 71 11.64 -0.14 7.63
N SER A 72 10.34 -0.30 7.86
CA SER A 72 9.83 -1.16 8.93
C SER A 72 10.24 -2.62 8.74
N ILE A 73 10.18 -3.12 7.51
CA ILE A 73 10.61 -4.48 7.17
C ILE A 73 12.10 -4.64 7.46
N ASP A 74 12.90 -3.67 7.04
CA ASP A 74 14.35 -3.70 7.26
C ASP A 74 14.67 -3.71 8.77
N TYR A 75 13.97 -2.88 9.54
CA TYR A 75 14.15 -2.83 10.98
C TYR A 75 13.80 -4.17 11.63
N ILE A 76 12.69 -4.78 11.26
CA ILE A 76 12.29 -6.08 11.79
C ILE A 76 13.30 -7.16 11.45
N ASN A 77 13.83 -7.15 10.22
CA ASN A 77 14.84 -8.12 9.79
C ASN A 77 16.14 -7.99 10.58
N ARG A 78 16.49 -6.79 11.02
CA ARG A 78 17.72 -6.55 11.78
C ARG A 78 17.55 -6.84 13.28
N TRP A 79 16.43 -6.48 13.84
CA TRP A 79 16.24 -6.43 15.29
C TRP A 79 15.16 -7.37 15.81
N GLY A 80 14.35 -7.88 14.91
CA GLY A 80 13.29 -8.82 15.24
C GLY A 80 13.70 -10.26 14.98
#